data_5a0cb0bcffef1278013a16ee95b320fc
#
_entry.id   5a0cb0bcffef1278013a16ee95b320fc
#
_cell.length_a   1.000
_cell.length_b   1.000
_cell.length_c   1.000
_cell.angle_alpha   90.00
_cell.angle_beta   90.00
_cell.angle_gamma   90.00
#
_symmetry.space_group_name_H-M   'P 1'
#
loop_
_entity.id
_entity.type
_entity.pdbx_description
1 polymer ?
#
loop_
_entity_poly.entity_id
_entity_poly.type
_entity_poly.pdbx_seq_one_letter_code
_entity_poly.pdbx_strand_id
1 'polypeptide(L)'
;ARGPSSALTSSPVAAAHRILTNAMACMPVDLYRKDGSRRESVEKHPSLYALTVRANENMSPYTFKKVMESKCFWYGEAFAYIDRSGPLMRLIPLPDAHQMYEDEQGGRWYSFTAETKELDLTRKFHEDELLHLRFETGNGRYGIGILQMARDAIRTDLLSQKYAGKFYKQGARPSGIIEVPTKLDQAN
;
A
#
# COMPACT_ATOMS: atom_id res chain seq x y z
N ALA A 1 10.74 -6.85 -9.58
CA ALA A 1 9.53 -7.27 -8.88
C ALA A 1 8.32 -6.93 -9.74
N ARG A 2 7.43 -7.91 -9.97
CA ARG A 2 6.24 -7.70 -10.81
C ARG A 2 4.98 -7.36 -10.00
N GLY A 3 5.10 -7.21 -8.68
CA GLY A 3 3.98 -6.87 -7.81
C GLY A 3 4.30 -7.11 -6.33
N PRO A 4 3.33 -6.80 -5.43
CA PRO A 4 3.50 -6.95 -3.98
C PRO A 4 3.96 -8.33 -3.55
N SER A 5 3.36 -9.40 -4.11
CA SER A 5 3.67 -10.77 -3.73
C SER A 5 5.14 -11.14 -3.97
N SER A 6 5.76 -10.66 -5.06
CA SER A 6 7.18 -10.90 -5.31
C SER A 6 8.08 -10.01 -4.44
N ALA A 7 7.66 -8.80 -4.13
CA ALA A 7 8.42 -7.90 -3.25
C ALA A 7 8.43 -8.41 -1.78
N LEU A 8 7.34 -9.03 -1.32
CA LEU A 8 7.24 -9.63 0.02
C LEU A 8 8.17 -10.82 0.24
N THR A 9 8.77 -11.39 -0.80
CA THR A 9 9.81 -12.42 -0.62
C THR A 9 11.15 -11.82 -0.14
N SER A 10 11.34 -10.51 -0.26
CA SER A 10 12.44 -9.76 0.35
C SER A 10 12.15 -9.53 1.84
N SER A 11 12.97 -10.09 2.71
CA SER A 11 12.80 -10.00 4.17
C SER A 11 12.76 -8.55 4.68
N PRO A 12 13.64 -7.62 4.24
CA PRO A 12 13.59 -6.22 4.66
C PRO A 12 12.29 -5.54 4.25
N VAL A 13 11.83 -5.79 3.01
CA VAL A 13 10.59 -5.20 2.49
C VAL A 13 9.37 -5.73 3.25
N ALA A 14 9.33 -7.03 3.51
CA ALA A 14 8.26 -7.64 4.30
C ALA A 14 8.22 -7.11 5.74
N ALA A 15 9.38 -6.89 6.35
CA ALA A 15 9.49 -6.30 7.69
C ALA A 15 8.97 -4.85 7.70
N ALA A 16 9.42 -4.01 6.77
CA ALA A 16 8.98 -2.63 6.65
C ALA A 16 7.46 -2.54 6.43
N HIS A 17 6.93 -3.31 5.48
CA HIS A 17 5.49 -3.39 5.22
C HIS A 17 4.70 -3.77 6.47
N ARG A 18 5.13 -4.82 7.21
CA ARG A 18 4.46 -5.27 8.42
C ARG A 18 4.47 -4.20 9.52
N ILE A 19 5.60 -3.52 9.72
CA ILE A 19 5.74 -2.49 10.75
C ILE A 19 4.80 -1.32 10.44
N LEU A 20 4.84 -0.78 9.22
CA LEU A 20 4.03 0.38 8.83
C LEU A 20 2.54 0.06 8.86
N THR A 21 2.11 -1.05 8.29
CA THR A 21 0.69 -1.41 8.25
C THR A 21 0.12 -1.71 9.64
N ASN A 22 0.90 -2.32 10.54
CA ASN A 22 0.47 -2.55 11.93
C ASN A 22 0.43 -1.24 12.72
N ALA A 23 1.42 -0.37 12.57
CA ALA A 23 1.46 0.93 13.24
C ALA A 23 0.21 1.76 12.87
N MET A 24 -0.11 1.87 11.58
CA MET A 24 -1.31 2.58 11.12
C MET A 24 -2.60 1.92 11.62
N ALA A 25 -2.68 0.59 11.62
CA ALA A 25 -3.85 -0.14 12.08
C ALA A 25 -4.15 0.09 13.57
N CYS A 26 -3.11 0.29 14.40
CA CYS A 26 -3.22 0.55 15.83
C CYS A 26 -3.47 2.02 16.18
N MET A 27 -3.33 2.96 15.24
CA MET A 27 -3.54 4.37 15.52
C MET A 27 -4.97 4.64 15.98
N PRO A 28 -5.17 5.36 17.11
CA PRO A 28 -6.48 5.82 17.52
C PRO A 28 -7.01 6.87 16.53
N VAL A 29 -8.32 6.93 16.39
CA VAL A 29 -9.01 7.91 15.55
C VAL A 29 -10.04 8.63 16.40
N ASP A 30 -9.91 9.95 16.46
CA ASP A 30 -10.85 10.83 17.14
C ASP A 30 -11.46 11.81 16.14
N LEU A 31 -12.70 12.21 16.39
CA LEU A 31 -13.42 13.17 15.57
C LEU A 31 -13.67 14.45 16.36
N TYR A 32 -13.31 15.58 15.77
CA TYR A 32 -13.53 16.89 16.37
C TYR A 32 -14.36 17.78 15.46
N ARG A 33 -15.31 18.49 16.06
CA ARG A 33 -16.00 19.61 15.41
C ARG A 33 -15.21 20.89 15.70
N LYS A 34 -14.90 21.64 14.66
CA LYS A 34 -14.27 22.95 14.80
C LYS A 34 -15.36 24.03 14.85
N ASP A 35 -15.41 24.78 15.95
CA ASP A 35 -16.25 25.96 16.11
C ASP A 35 -15.35 27.16 16.44
N GLY A 36 -15.09 27.98 15.43
CA GLY A 36 -14.12 29.08 15.53
C GLY A 36 -12.72 28.57 15.86
N SER A 37 -12.22 28.93 17.06
CA SER A 37 -10.93 28.50 17.61
C SER A 37 -11.05 27.25 18.51
N ARG A 38 -12.25 26.84 18.88
CA ARG A 38 -12.49 25.68 19.74
C ARG A 38 -12.60 24.39 18.94
N ARG A 39 -12.14 23.29 19.55
CA ARG A 39 -12.33 21.92 19.06
C ARG A 39 -13.13 21.16 20.09
N GLU A 40 -14.29 20.64 19.70
CA GLU A 40 -15.15 19.81 20.54
C GLU A 40 -15.08 18.36 20.05
N SER A 41 -14.85 17.43 20.96
CA SER A 41 -14.86 15.99 20.64
C SER A 41 -16.28 15.55 20.26
N VAL A 42 -16.39 14.80 19.17
CA VAL A 42 -17.67 14.27 18.67
C VAL A 42 -17.64 12.76 18.85
N GLU A 43 -18.33 12.28 19.88
CA GLU A 43 -18.37 10.85 20.22
C GLU A 43 -19.36 10.04 19.37
N LYS A 44 -20.42 10.68 18.87
CA LYS A 44 -21.50 10.00 18.13
C LYS A 44 -21.58 10.52 16.69
N HIS A 45 -20.85 9.87 15.78
CA HIS A 45 -20.91 10.18 14.36
C HIS A 45 -20.72 8.89 13.53
N PRO A 46 -21.46 8.72 12.42
CA PRO A 46 -21.33 7.51 11.57
C PRO A 46 -19.90 7.24 11.10
N SER A 47 -19.15 8.28 10.75
CA SER A 47 -17.74 8.14 10.32
C SER A 47 -16.84 7.62 11.45
N LEU A 48 -17.06 8.09 12.68
CA LEU A 48 -16.30 7.61 13.83
C LEU A 48 -16.60 6.14 14.09
N TYR A 49 -17.88 5.76 14.04
CA TYR A 49 -18.29 4.37 14.19
C TYR A 49 -17.61 3.46 13.17
N ALA A 50 -17.59 3.85 11.88
CA ALA A 50 -16.95 3.08 10.81
C ALA A 50 -15.43 2.92 11.02
N LEU A 51 -14.76 3.93 11.60
CA LEU A 51 -13.30 3.94 11.80
C LEU A 51 -12.86 3.36 13.15
N THR A 52 -13.77 3.18 14.11
CA THR A 52 -13.41 2.74 15.48
C THR A 52 -14.13 1.46 15.92
N VAL A 53 -15.34 1.20 15.44
CA VAL A 53 -16.16 0.06 15.88
C VAL A 53 -16.27 -1.00 14.78
N ARG A 54 -16.72 -0.63 13.58
CA ARG A 54 -16.92 -1.57 12.47
C ARG A 54 -16.86 -0.86 11.13
N ALA A 55 -15.87 -1.18 10.31
CA ALA A 55 -15.68 -0.55 9.00
C ALA A 55 -16.71 -1.02 7.97
N ASN A 56 -16.97 -2.31 7.91
CA ASN A 56 -18.01 -2.96 7.09
C ASN A 56 -18.34 -4.36 7.65
N GLU A 57 -19.14 -5.14 6.94
CA GLU A 57 -19.58 -6.46 7.39
C GLU A 57 -18.44 -7.47 7.54
N ASN A 58 -17.39 -7.32 6.73
CA ASN A 58 -16.30 -8.26 6.63
C ASN A 58 -15.01 -7.78 7.33
N MET A 59 -14.93 -6.51 7.74
CA MET A 59 -13.70 -5.90 8.24
C MET A 59 -13.90 -5.15 9.55
N SER A 60 -13.06 -5.47 10.54
CA SER A 60 -12.86 -4.62 11.71
C SER A 60 -12.15 -3.31 11.31
N PRO A 61 -12.21 -2.26 12.13
CA PRO A 61 -11.44 -1.02 11.89
C PRO A 61 -9.94 -1.25 11.77
N TYR A 62 -9.40 -2.17 12.58
CA TYR A 62 -8.00 -2.58 12.50
C TYR A 62 -7.66 -3.15 11.11
N THR A 63 -8.45 -4.13 10.66
CA THR A 63 -8.24 -4.78 9.35
C THR A 63 -8.41 -3.77 8.21
N PHE A 64 -9.40 -2.90 8.27
CA PHE A 64 -9.63 -1.86 7.27
C PHE A 64 -8.43 -0.92 7.16
N LYS A 65 -7.97 -0.33 8.27
CA LYS A 65 -6.80 0.57 8.30
C LYS A 65 -5.55 -0.13 7.76
N LYS A 66 -5.34 -1.39 8.14
CA LYS A 66 -4.21 -2.19 7.67
C LYS A 66 -4.26 -2.45 6.16
N VAL A 67 -5.43 -2.75 5.60
CA VAL A 67 -5.62 -2.93 4.15
C VAL A 67 -5.37 -1.63 3.40
N MET A 68 -5.90 -0.51 3.89
CA MET A 68 -5.72 0.80 3.26
C MET A 68 -4.25 1.22 3.26
N GLU A 69 -3.54 1.06 4.38
CA GLU A 69 -2.11 1.35 4.47
C GLU A 69 -1.28 0.43 3.57
N SER A 70 -1.63 -0.86 3.50
CA SER A 70 -0.97 -1.79 2.59
C SER A 70 -1.08 -1.36 1.13
N LYS A 71 -2.24 -0.88 0.69
CA LYS A 71 -2.45 -0.35 -0.65
C LYS A 71 -1.63 0.92 -0.89
N CYS A 72 -1.67 1.87 0.05
CA CYS A 72 -0.83 3.06 0.00
C CYS A 72 0.65 2.73 -0.09
N PHE A 73 1.14 1.80 0.70
CA PHE A 73 2.53 1.37 0.69
C PHE A 73 2.95 0.83 -0.68
N TRP A 74 2.15 -0.06 -1.28
CA TRP A 74 2.52 -0.70 -2.54
C TRP A 74 2.33 0.20 -3.75
N TYR A 75 1.18 0.85 -3.85
CA TYR A 75 0.74 1.56 -5.05
C TYR A 75 0.82 3.09 -4.92
N GLY A 76 1.01 3.59 -3.69
CA GLY A 76 1.10 5.02 -3.38
C GLY A 76 -0.22 5.63 -2.98
N GLU A 77 -1.33 4.98 -3.25
CA GLU A 77 -2.66 5.48 -2.91
C GLU A 77 -3.64 4.34 -2.64
N ALA A 78 -4.67 4.65 -1.88
CA ALA A 78 -5.73 3.73 -1.55
C ALA A 78 -7.08 4.44 -1.56
N PHE A 79 -8.09 3.75 -2.04
CA PHE A 79 -9.45 4.24 -2.12
C PHE A 79 -10.39 3.32 -1.35
N ALA A 80 -11.35 3.93 -0.66
CA ALA A 80 -12.49 3.21 -0.13
C ALA A 80 -13.78 3.96 -0.46
N TYR A 81 -14.80 3.24 -0.88
CA TYR A 81 -16.12 3.79 -1.09
C TYR A 81 -16.81 4.04 0.25
N ILE A 82 -17.40 5.22 0.40
CA ILE A 82 -18.14 5.63 1.59
C ILE A 82 -19.62 5.34 1.33
N ASP A 83 -20.05 4.16 1.70
CA ASP A 83 -21.44 3.78 1.53
C ASP A 83 -22.31 4.35 2.66
N ARG A 84 -23.26 5.18 2.27
CA ARG A 84 -24.23 5.85 3.15
C ARG A 84 -25.67 5.35 2.93
N SER A 85 -25.85 4.29 2.16
CA SER A 85 -27.19 3.79 1.77
C SER A 85 -27.92 3.09 2.91
N GLY A 86 -27.20 2.56 3.90
CA GLY A 86 -27.75 1.83 5.03
C GLY A 86 -27.86 2.68 6.31
N PRO A 87 -28.36 2.06 7.40
CA PRO A 87 -28.49 2.74 8.72
C PRO A 87 -27.12 3.07 9.33
N LEU A 88 -26.07 2.38 8.93
CA LEU A 88 -24.70 2.62 9.36
C LEU A 88 -23.83 2.89 8.13
N MET A 89 -22.96 3.88 8.25
CA MET A 89 -21.97 4.15 7.22
C MET A 89 -20.97 2.99 7.13
N ARG A 90 -20.66 2.55 5.91
CA ARG A 90 -19.68 1.48 5.64
C ARG A 90 -18.52 2.02 4.79
N LEU A 91 -17.32 1.50 5.04
CA LEU A 91 -16.12 1.81 4.27
C LEU A 91 -15.69 0.55 3.52
N ILE A 92 -15.79 0.57 2.20
CA ILE A 92 -15.53 -0.57 1.34
C ILE A 92 -14.24 -0.30 0.54
N PRO A 93 -13.12 -0.98 0.81
CA PRO A 93 -11.89 -0.79 0.05
C PRO A 93 -12.09 -1.10 -1.43
N LEU A 94 -11.62 -0.20 -2.28
CA LEU A 94 -11.71 -0.31 -3.74
C LEU A 94 -10.44 -0.94 -4.33
N PRO A 95 -10.52 -1.47 -5.57
CA PRO A 95 -9.34 -1.97 -6.30
C PRO A 95 -8.26 -0.91 -6.49
N ASP A 96 -7.02 -1.36 -6.75
CA ASP A 96 -5.88 -0.47 -6.93
C ASP A 96 -5.82 0.11 -8.35
N ALA A 97 -6.34 -0.63 -9.34
CA ALA A 97 -6.38 -0.16 -10.72
C ALA A 97 -7.55 0.81 -10.93
N HIS A 98 -7.23 2.05 -11.19
CA HIS A 98 -8.21 3.11 -11.40
C HIS A 98 -7.77 4.08 -12.50
N GLN A 99 -8.75 4.85 -13.02
CA GLN A 99 -8.54 5.99 -13.90
C GLN A 99 -9.23 7.22 -13.29
N MET A 100 -8.56 8.34 -13.32
CA MET A 100 -9.08 9.62 -12.86
C MET A 100 -9.52 10.48 -14.05
N TYR A 101 -10.66 11.11 -13.90
CA TYR A 101 -11.22 12.08 -14.85
C TYR A 101 -11.49 13.38 -14.10
N GLU A 102 -11.33 14.50 -14.77
CA GLU A 102 -11.67 15.83 -14.25
C GLU A 102 -12.81 16.38 -15.09
N ASP A 103 -13.86 16.87 -14.46
CA ASP A 103 -14.97 17.51 -15.14
C ASP A 103 -14.69 19.00 -15.42
N GLU A 104 -15.59 19.68 -16.15
CA GLU A 104 -15.44 21.10 -16.51
C GLU A 104 -15.45 22.03 -15.29
N GLN A 105 -15.98 21.59 -14.16
CA GLN A 105 -16.05 22.32 -12.91
C GLN A 105 -14.86 22.03 -11.99
N GLY A 106 -13.93 21.14 -12.41
CA GLY A 106 -12.77 20.72 -11.62
C GLY A 106 -13.05 19.62 -10.62
N GLY A 107 -14.24 19.01 -10.65
CA GLY A 107 -14.61 17.83 -9.86
C GLY A 107 -13.87 16.59 -10.37
N ARG A 108 -13.43 15.74 -9.44
CA ARG A 108 -12.69 14.53 -9.77
C ARG A 108 -13.58 13.29 -9.70
N TRP A 109 -13.50 12.51 -10.75
CA TRP A 109 -14.22 11.26 -10.91
C TRP A 109 -13.25 10.11 -11.10
N TYR A 110 -13.56 8.99 -10.51
CA TYR A 110 -12.72 7.80 -10.56
C TYR A 110 -13.50 6.61 -11.09
N SER A 111 -12.91 5.85 -12.01
CA SER A 111 -13.40 4.53 -12.42
C SER A 111 -12.41 3.47 -11.97
N PHE A 112 -12.91 2.36 -11.47
CA PHE A 112 -12.10 1.25 -10.96
C PHE A 112 -12.31 0.03 -11.84
N THR A 113 -11.23 -0.72 -12.06
CA THR A 113 -11.26 -1.91 -12.89
C THR A 113 -10.91 -3.13 -12.03
N ALA A 114 -11.91 -3.88 -11.65
CA ALA A 114 -11.77 -5.23 -11.10
C ALA A 114 -13.14 -5.92 -11.03
N GLU A 115 -13.14 -7.22 -10.97
CA GLU A 115 -14.32 -7.99 -10.62
C GLU A 115 -14.49 -8.03 -9.11
N THR A 116 -15.52 -7.37 -8.59
CA THR A 116 -15.95 -7.50 -7.19
C THR A 116 -17.45 -7.75 -7.15
N LYS A 117 -17.86 -8.59 -6.21
CA LYS A 117 -19.28 -8.90 -5.99
C LYS A 117 -19.96 -7.93 -5.01
N GLU A 118 -19.16 -7.14 -4.30
CA GLU A 118 -19.66 -6.30 -3.20
C GLU A 118 -20.14 -4.91 -3.68
N LEU A 119 -19.70 -4.47 -4.86
CA LEU A 119 -20.00 -3.14 -5.36
C LEU A 119 -20.04 -3.14 -6.89
N ASP A 120 -21.00 -2.43 -7.47
CA ASP A 120 -21.03 -2.15 -8.91
C ASP A 120 -19.95 -1.15 -9.28
N LEU A 121 -18.86 -1.64 -9.88
CA LEU A 121 -17.73 -0.83 -10.34
C LEU A 121 -17.89 -0.33 -11.79
N THR A 122 -19.01 -0.59 -12.45
CA THR A 122 -19.25 -0.12 -13.82
C THR A 122 -19.48 1.39 -13.88
N ARG A 123 -19.90 1.99 -12.76
CA ARG A 123 -20.09 3.42 -12.64
C ARG A 123 -18.80 4.18 -12.28
N LYS A 124 -18.78 5.49 -12.54
CA LYS A 124 -17.78 6.40 -12.00
C LYS A 124 -18.18 6.86 -10.61
N PHE A 125 -17.19 7.09 -9.76
CA PHE A 125 -17.35 7.58 -8.39
C PHE A 125 -16.84 9.02 -8.31
N HIS A 126 -17.63 9.91 -7.73
CA HIS A 126 -17.19 11.27 -7.42
C HIS A 126 -16.24 11.25 -6.21
N GLU A 127 -15.32 12.22 -6.13
CA GLU A 127 -14.35 12.29 -5.02
C GLU A 127 -15.00 12.38 -3.64
N ASP A 128 -16.20 12.99 -3.50
CA ASP A 128 -16.96 13.07 -2.24
C ASP A 128 -17.54 11.72 -1.77
N GLU A 129 -17.60 10.74 -2.66
CA GLU A 129 -18.02 9.38 -2.32
C GLU A 129 -16.86 8.51 -1.86
N LEU A 130 -15.63 9.01 -1.93
CA LEU A 130 -14.42 8.25 -1.71
C LEU A 130 -13.62 8.76 -0.51
N LEU A 131 -13.14 7.83 0.29
CA LEU A 131 -12.01 8.06 1.18
C LEU A 131 -10.74 7.78 0.36
N HIS A 132 -10.00 8.82 0.01
CA HIS A 132 -8.75 8.73 -0.75
C HIS A 132 -7.56 9.00 0.15
N LEU A 133 -6.71 8.02 0.34
CA LEU A 133 -5.44 8.13 1.05
C LEU A 133 -4.29 8.13 0.05
N ARG A 134 -3.29 8.98 0.29
CA ARG A 134 -2.05 9.04 -0.49
C ARG A 134 -0.86 8.83 0.43
N PHE A 135 0.13 8.09 -0.04
CA PHE A 135 1.40 7.87 0.65
C PHE A 135 2.35 9.03 0.34
N GLU A 136 3.21 8.89 -0.63
CA GLU A 136 4.12 9.96 -1.08
C GLU A 136 3.54 10.61 -2.35
N THR A 137 3.72 11.91 -2.53
CA THR A 137 3.21 12.60 -3.71
C THR A 137 4.08 13.77 -4.12
N GLY A 138 4.40 13.87 -5.43
CA GLY A 138 5.13 15.00 -5.99
C GLY A 138 4.23 16.13 -6.51
N ASN A 139 2.96 15.86 -6.80
CA ASN A 139 2.03 16.82 -7.42
C ASN A 139 0.70 16.97 -6.69
N GLY A 140 0.50 16.29 -5.57
CA GLY A 140 -0.74 16.30 -4.81
C GLY A 140 -1.93 15.58 -5.47
N ARG A 141 -1.76 15.05 -6.68
CA ARG A 141 -2.83 14.37 -7.45
C ARG A 141 -2.74 12.86 -7.33
N TYR A 142 -1.53 12.30 -7.48
CA TYR A 142 -1.25 10.87 -7.45
C TYR A 142 -0.28 10.53 -6.35
N GLY A 143 -0.48 9.38 -5.73
CA GLY A 143 0.46 8.80 -4.79
C GLY A 143 1.57 8.02 -5.50
N ILE A 144 2.73 7.96 -4.88
CA ILE A 144 3.91 7.21 -5.35
C ILE A 144 4.18 6.10 -4.35
N GLY A 145 4.02 4.86 -4.78
CA GLY A 145 4.22 3.70 -3.91
C GLY A 145 5.64 3.16 -3.93
N ILE A 146 5.95 2.31 -2.95
CA ILE A 146 7.29 1.74 -2.77
C ILE A 146 7.73 0.90 -3.97
N LEU A 147 6.80 0.28 -4.70
CA LEU A 147 7.12 -0.47 -5.91
C LEU A 147 7.72 0.41 -7.01
N GLN A 148 7.39 1.70 -7.00
CA GLN A 148 7.96 2.67 -7.93
C GLN A 148 9.23 3.29 -7.36
N MET A 149 9.21 3.74 -6.09
CA MET A 149 10.31 4.44 -5.43
C MET A 149 11.55 3.55 -5.24
N ALA A 150 11.36 2.31 -4.81
CA ALA A 150 12.45 1.40 -4.45
C ALA A 150 12.59 0.21 -5.43
N ARG A 151 12.12 0.34 -6.65
CA ARG A 151 12.11 -0.73 -7.67
C ARG A 151 13.46 -1.42 -7.81
N ASP A 152 14.52 -0.63 -7.98
CA ASP A 152 15.86 -1.16 -8.26
C ASP A 152 16.50 -1.76 -7.00
N ALA A 153 16.26 -1.18 -5.84
CA ALA A 153 16.71 -1.73 -4.56
C ALA A 153 16.05 -3.09 -4.29
N ILE A 154 14.73 -3.19 -4.45
CA ILE A 154 13.98 -4.45 -4.28
C ILE A 154 14.48 -5.49 -5.29
N ARG A 155 14.70 -5.11 -6.55
CA ARG A 155 15.20 -6.00 -7.58
C ARG A 155 16.59 -6.53 -7.24
N THR A 156 17.49 -5.66 -6.81
CA THR A 156 18.87 -6.02 -6.44
C THR A 156 18.86 -7.00 -5.26
N ASP A 157 18.07 -6.74 -4.22
CA ASP A 157 17.93 -7.63 -3.06
C ASP A 157 17.45 -9.03 -3.50
N LEU A 158 16.39 -9.11 -4.30
CA LEU A 158 15.85 -10.37 -4.79
C LEU A 158 16.86 -11.15 -5.66
N LEU A 159 17.65 -10.46 -6.47
CA LEU A 159 18.71 -11.08 -7.27
C LEU A 159 19.85 -11.59 -6.38
N SER A 160 20.26 -10.83 -5.37
CA SER A 160 21.28 -11.21 -4.41
C SER A 160 20.87 -12.45 -3.61
N GLN A 161 19.63 -12.50 -3.13
CA GLN A 161 19.09 -13.68 -2.44
C GLN A 161 19.07 -14.90 -3.35
N LYS A 162 18.68 -14.74 -4.61
CA LYS A 162 18.68 -15.82 -5.61
C LYS A 162 20.10 -16.33 -5.90
N TYR A 163 21.07 -15.42 -6.01
CA TYR A 163 22.47 -15.76 -6.21
C TYR A 163 23.02 -16.53 -5.01
N ALA A 164 22.85 -15.97 -3.80
CA ALA A 164 23.28 -16.62 -2.57
C ALA A 164 22.66 -18.02 -2.40
N GLY A 165 21.36 -18.15 -2.67
CA GLY A 165 20.67 -19.44 -2.64
C GLY A 165 21.23 -20.48 -3.62
N LYS A 166 21.61 -20.08 -4.84
CA LYS A 166 22.29 -20.95 -5.80
C LYS A 166 23.69 -21.34 -5.30
N PHE A 167 24.45 -20.37 -4.81
CA PHE A 167 25.80 -20.60 -4.32
C PHE A 167 25.82 -21.61 -3.15
N TYR A 168 24.94 -21.46 -2.18
CA TYR A 168 24.81 -22.38 -1.07
C TYR A 168 24.33 -23.78 -1.50
N LYS A 169 23.39 -23.87 -2.43
CA LYS A 169 22.93 -25.15 -2.98
C LYS A 169 24.03 -25.94 -3.68
N GLN A 170 24.99 -25.26 -4.27
CA GLN A 170 26.16 -25.86 -4.93
C GLN A 170 27.31 -26.19 -3.95
N GLY A 171 27.06 -26.08 -2.63
CA GLY A 171 28.04 -26.37 -1.58
C GLY A 171 29.15 -25.32 -1.48
N ALA A 172 28.88 -24.08 -1.91
CA ALA A 172 29.81 -22.96 -1.90
C ALA A 172 31.16 -23.25 -2.59
N ARG A 173 31.16 -24.16 -3.57
CA ARG A 173 32.39 -24.55 -4.29
C ARG A 173 32.66 -23.51 -5.38
N PRO A 174 33.94 -23.03 -5.51
CA PRO A 174 34.32 -22.18 -6.62
C PRO A 174 34.27 -23.00 -7.96
N SER A 175 33.97 -22.32 -9.04
CA SER A 175 33.80 -22.92 -10.37
C SER A 175 35.11 -23.48 -10.96
N GLY A 176 36.24 -23.16 -10.37
CA GLY A 176 37.57 -23.63 -10.75
C GLY A 176 38.65 -23.08 -9.86
N ILE A 177 39.78 -23.76 -9.82
CA ILE A 177 41.03 -23.33 -9.18
C ILE A 177 42.08 -23.25 -10.29
N ILE A 178 42.81 -22.15 -10.37
CA ILE A 178 43.95 -21.98 -11.25
C ILE A 178 45.21 -22.23 -10.41
N GLU A 179 45.88 -23.33 -10.64
CA GLU A 179 47.17 -23.63 -10.04
C GLU A 179 48.28 -23.13 -10.94
N VAL A 180 49.18 -22.33 -10.39
CA VAL A 180 50.36 -21.82 -11.09
C VAL A 180 51.58 -22.52 -10.50
N PRO A 181 52.39 -23.22 -11.31
CA PRO A 181 53.51 -24.01 -10.82
C PRO A 181 54.70 -23.20 -10.31
N THR A 182 54.65 -21.90 -10.43
CA THR A 182 55.71 -20.97 -9.98
C THR A 182 55.18 -19.85 -9.12
N LYS A 183 56.03 -19.30 -8.23
CA LYS A 183 55.68 -18.10 -7.46
C LYS A 183 55.46 -16.95 -8.44
N LEU A 184 54.32 -16.29 -8.34
CA LEU A 184 54.02 -15.05 -9.06
C LEU A 184 54.83 -13.92 -8.40
N ASP A 185 55.88 -13.44 -9.07
CA ASP A 185 56.54 -12.20 -8.71
C ASP A 185 55.68 -10.98 -9.16
N GLN A 186 55.79 -9.85 -8.44
CA GLN A 186 55.02 -8.62 -8.73
C GLN A 186 55.24 -8.00 -10.10
N ALA A 187 56.06 -8.62 -10.95
CA ALA A 187 56.42 -8.11 -12.28
C ALA A 187 55.80 -8.90 -13.48
N ASN A 188 54.91 -9.85 -13.22
CA ASN A 188 54.18 -10.59 -14.27
C ASN A 188 52.66 -10.44 -14.13
#